data_e595b82fa2d120a48a904ced6de12beb
#
_entry.id   e595b82fa2d120a48a904ced6de12beb
#
_cell.length_a   1.000
_cell.length_b   1.000
_cell.length_c   1.000
_cell.angle_alpha   90.00
_cell.angle_beta   90.00
_cell.angle_gamma   90.00
#
_symmetry.space_group_name_H-M   'P 1'
#
loop_
_entity.id
_entity.type
_entity.pdbx_description
1 polymer ?
#
loop_
_entity_poly.entity_id
_entity_poly.type
_entity_poly.pdbx_seq_one_letter_code
_entity_poly.pdbx_strand_id
1 'polypeptide(L)'
;MLNGSKLSNYEYLFKIVLIGNSGVGKSSILKQYMNHVFDSNYKITIGVDFLMKSLAINNQIVKLQVWDTAGQERYKSMVTSYYRGAHVALIVFDLTSHKSFEALPSWIEAFYKSGPEQKNTILIGNKKDLVEDRQVTKEEVELFSQTNNMIYFETSAKEGESIEYVFNYTAKKLLEFYEENADEVKRQLTSNTRKQVNNFQEIRIEETNDKKHCCKF
;
A
#
# COMPACT_ATOMS: atom_id res chain seq x y z
N MET A 1 -3.85 -25.03 35.88
CA MET A 1 -3.57 -25.37 34.48
C MET A 1 -4.11 -24.26 33.63
N LEU A 2 -3.23 -23.38 33.19
CA LEU A 2 -3.61 -22.21 32.36
C LEU A 2 -3.56 -22.64 30.92
N ASN A 3 -4.74 -22.71 30.27
CA ASN A 3 -4.86 -22.92 28.86
C ASN A 3 -4.29 -21.69 28.11
N GLY A 4 -3.08 -21.85 27.60
CA GLY A 4 -2.48 -20.88 26.69
C GLY A 4 -3.18 -20.92 25.34
N SER A 5 -4.27 -20.18 25.20
CA SER A 5 -4.77 -19.81 23.88
C SER A 5 -3.71 -18.91 23.23
N LYS A 6 -2.98 -19.44 22.26
CA LYS A 6 -2.24 -18.62 21.31
C LYS A 6 -3.25 -17.74 20.59
N LEU A 7 -3.44 -16.53 21.07
CA LEU A 7 -4.10 -15.47 20.32
C LEU A 7 -3.37 -15.32 18.99
N SER A 8 -4.09 -15.41 17.88
CA SER A 8 -3.57 -15.00 16.58
C SER A 8 -3.07 -13.57 16.72
N ASN A 9 -1.79 -13.36 16.44
CA ASN A 9 -1.07 -12.15 16.82
C ASN A 9 -1.52 -10.86 16.09
N TYR A 10 -2.59 -10.88 15.31
CA TYR A 10 -3.20 -9.69 14.69
C TYR A 10 -4.61 -10.01 14.21
N GLU A 11 -5.49 -9.00 14.19
CA GLU A 11 -6.87 -9.13 13.71
C GLU A 11 -6.98 -8.62 12.26
N TYR A 12 -6.17 -7.63 11.89
CA TYR A 12 -6.17 -7.00 10.57
C TYR A 12 -4.76 -6.97 9.98
N LEU A 13 -4.66 -7.25 8.68
CA LEU A 13 -3.44 -7.11 7.89
C LEU A 13 -3.70 -6.16 6.72
N PHE A 14 -3.05 -4.99 6.73
CA PHE A 14 -3.18 -4.01 5.66
C PHE A 14 -1.90 -3.90 4.85
N LYS A 15 -2.05 -4.03 3.54
CA LYS A 15 -0.98 -3.81 2.58
C LYS A 15 -0.98 -2.36 2.13
N ILE A 16 0.13 -1.67 2.37
CA ILE A 16 0.39 -0.28 1.97
C ILE A 16 1.49 -0.29 0.92
N VAL A 17 1.36 0.47 -0.16
CA VAL A 17 2.42 0.62 -1.17
C VAL A 17 2.90 2.06 -1.21
N LEU A 18 4.23 2.27 -1.20
CA LEU A 18 4.87 3.57 -1.41
C LEU A 18 5.18 3.70 -2.90
N ILE A 19 4.61 4.70 -3.58
CA ILE A 19 4.79 4.95 -5.01
C ILE A 19 5.20 6.40 -5.27
N GLY A 20 5.86 6.66 -6.40
CA GLY A 20 6.38 7.98 -6.76
C GLY A 20 7.76 7.89 -7.39
N ASN A 21 8.28 9.01 -7.89
CA ASN A 21 9.55 9.08 -8.61
C ASN A 21 10.75 8.57 -7.79
N SER A 22 11.83 8.25 -8.48
CA SER A 22 13.12 7.97 -7.83
C SER A 22 13.62 9.22 -7.10
N GLY A 23 14.21 9.03 -5.91
CA GLY A 23 14.80 10.14 -5.14
C GLY A 23 13.84 10.98 -4.30
N VAL A 24 12.51 10.76 -4.38
CA VAL A 24 11.53 11.49 -3.55
C VAL A 24 11.56 11.10 -2.06
N GLY A 25 12.23 10.01 -1.71
CA GLY A 25 12.45 9.58 -0.33
C GLY A 25 11.53 8.49 0.20
N LYS A 26 10.90 7.66 -0.67
CA LYS A 26 10.06 6.52 -0.26
C LYS A 26 10.75 5.60 0.73
N SER A 27 11.93 5.10 0.36
CA SER A 27 12.75 4.23 1.21
C SER A 27 13.22 4.93 2.49
N SER A 28 13.48 6.24 2.43
CA SER A 28 13.86 7.03 3.60
C SER A 28 12.67 7.16 4.57
N ILE A 29 11.46 7.42 4.05
CA ILE A 29 10.22 7.42 4.84
C ILE A 29 10.03 6.06 5.54
N LEU A 30 10.19 4.95 4.80
CA LEU A 30 10.02 3.63 5.38
C LEU A 30 11.06 3.30 6.45
N LYS A 31 12.35 3.62 6.21
CA LYS A 31 13.42 3.44 7.19
C LYS A 31 13.20 4.29 8.45
N GLN A 32 12.79 5.53 8.27
CA GLN A 32 12.45 6.42 9.37
C GLN A 32 11.27 5.89 10.20
N TYR A 33 10.22 5.42 9.52
CA TYR A 33 9.06 4.84 10.19
C TYR A 33 9.38 3.58 10.99
N MET A 34 10.24 2.72 10.46
CA MET A 34 10.55 1.42 11.07
C MET A 34 11.62 1.52 12.15
N ASN A 35 12.67 2.28 11.90
CA ASN A 35 13.92 2.23 12.67
C ASN A 35 14.33 3.59 13.25
N HIS A 36 13.61 4.68 12.96
CA HIS A 36 14.00 6.06 13.31
C HIS A 36 15.39 6.43 12.79
N VAL A 37 15.73 5.96 11.58
CA VAL A 37 17.05 6.16 10.95
C VAL A 37 16.88 6.86 9.61
N PHE A 38 17.69 7.91 9.41
CA PHE A 38 17.88 8.57 8.13
C PHE A 38 19.31 8.34 7.66
N ASP A 39 19.45 7.85 6.42
CA ASP A 39 20.74 7.70 5.74
C ASP A 39 20.81 8.72 4.61
N SER A 40 21.77 9.66 4.72
CA SER A 40 22.00 10.68 3.68
C SER A 40 22.61 10.11 2.41
N ASN A 41 23.19 8.90 2.46
CA ASN A 41 23.73 8.24 1.29
C ASN A 41 22.59 7.72 0.41
N TYR A 42 22.35 8.44 -0.68
CA TYR A 42 21.34 8.03 -1.65
C TYR A 42 21.72 6.71 -2.31
N LYS A 43 20.86 5.72 -2.15
CA LYS A 43 20.95 4.44 -2.86
C LYS A 43 19.68 4.24 -3.67
N ILE A 44 19.85 3.89 -4.94
CA ILE A 44 18.72 3.54 -5.80
C ILE A 44 18.11 2.24 -5.30
N THR A 45 16.78 2.25 -5.05
CA THR A 45 16.04 1.02 -4.75
C THR A 45 15.94 0.18 -6.02
N ILE A 46 16.47 -1.04 -5.97
CA ILE A 46 16.40 -2.02 -7.06
C ILE A 46 15.32 -3.03 -6.68
N GLY A 47 14.23 -3.07 -7.46
CA GLY A 47 13.12 -3.98 -7.19
C GLY A 47 12.12 -3.44 -6.16
N VAL A 48 11.69 -4.29 -5.26
CA VAL A 48 10.70 -4.01 -4.22
C VAL A 48 11.15 -4.65 -2.92
N ASP A 49 11.05 -3.93 -1.84
CA ASP A 49 11.27 -4.43 -0.48
C ASP A 49 9.98 -4.22 0.33
N PHE A 50 9.76 -5.03 1.37
CA PHE A 50 8.62 -4.81 2.26
C PHE A 50 9.01 -5.02 3.71
N LEU A 51 8.39 -4.24 4.57
CA LEU A 51 8.57 -4.33 6.01
C LEU A 51 7.21 -4.45 6.70
N MET A 52 7.21 -5.05 7.88
CA MET A 52 6.01 -5.25 8.68
C MET A 52 6.11 -4.56 10.02
N LYS A 53 5.05 -3.86 10.42
CA LYS A 53 4.92 -3.25 11.75
C LYS A 53 3.53 -3.54 12.32
N SER A 54 3.48 -3.89 13.60
CA SER A 54 2.22 -4.09 14.32
C SER A 54 1.91 -2.84 15.14
N LEU A 55 0.65 -2.41 15.09
CA LEU A 55 0.12 -1.26 15.82
C LEU A 55 -1.05 -1.71 16.70
N ALA A 56 -1.18 -1.12 17.86
CA ALA A 56 -2.37 -1.27 18.70
C ALA A 56 -3.29 -0.05 18.45
N ILE A 57 -4.47 -0.29 17.87
CA ILE A 57 -5.46 0.74 17.56
C ILE A 57 -6.81 0.24 18.10
N ASN A 58 -7.47 1.04 18.95
CA ASN A 58 -8.78 0.70 19.55
C ASN A 58 -8.83 -0.71 20.19
N ASN A 59 -7.78 -1.11 20.90
CA ASN A 59 -7.59 -2.44 21.51
C ASN A 59 -7.49 -3.61 20.51
N GLN A 60 -7.29 -3.32 19.24
CA GLN A 60 -7.07 -4.32 18.19
C GLN A 60 -5.62 -4.27 17.70
N ILE A 61 -5.10 -5.41 17.27
CA ILE A 61 -3.76 -5.48 16.67
C ILE A 61 -3.88 -5.40 15.17
N VAL A 62 -3.40 -4.29 14.60
CA VAL A 62 -3.33 -4.04 13.17
C VAL A 62 -1.90 -4.25 12.69
N LYS A 63 -1.71 -5.11 11.72
CA LYS A 63 -0.42 -5.34 11.08
C LYS A 63 -0.35 -4.63 9.75
N LEU A 64 0.63 -3.75 9.61
CA LEU A 64 0.93 -3.05 8.35
C LEU A 64 2.03 -3.78 7.61
N GLN A 65 1.77 -4.14 6.36
CA GLN A 65 2.75 -4.61 5.40
C GLN A 65 3.05 -3.45 4.43
N VAL A 66 4.18 -2.78 4.62
CA VAL A 66 4.56 -1.60 3.84
C VAL A 66 5.55 -1.99 2.77
N TRP A 67 5.20 -1.76 1.51
CA TRP A 67 5.98 -2.10 0.33
C TRP A 67 6.68 -0.85 -0.22
N ASP A 68 8.02 -0.85 -0.17
CA ASP A 68 8.85 0.16 -0.81
C ASP A 68 9.11 -0.24 -2.26
N THR A 69 8.74 0.61 -3.20
CA THR A 69 8.85 0.30 -4.62
C THR A 69 9.90 1.15 -5.31
N ALA A 70 10.59 0.57 -6.30
CA ALA A 70 11.51 1.32 -7.16
C ALA A 70 10.77 2.48 -7.86
N GLY A 71 11.31 3.69 -7.74
CA GLY A 71 10.71 4.91 -8.30
C GLY A 71 11.18 5.25 -9.71
N GLN A 72 11.92 4.37 -10.38
CA GLN A 72 12.35 4.60 -11.77
C GLN A 72 11.24 4.17 -12.73
N GLU A 73 10.91 5.02 -13.67
CA GLU A 73 9.87 4.82 -14.69
C GLU A 73 10.12 3.57 -15.55
N ARG A 74 11.39 3.20 -15.79
CA ARG A 74 11.75 1.98 -16.53
C ARG A 74 11.32 0.68 -15.83
N TYR A 75 11.09 0.71 -14.53
CA TYR A 75 10.61 -0.45 -13.76
C TYR A 75 9.12 -0.39 -13.44
N LYS A 76 8.41 0.62 -13.97
CA LYS A 76 6.99 0.86 -13.65
C LYS A 76 6.10 -0.35 -13.94
N SER A 77 6.32 -1.03 -15.07
CA SER A 77 5.57 -2.24 -15.42
C SER A 77 5.79 -3.41 -14.45
N MET A 78 7.02 -3.56 -13.93
CA MET A 78 7.32 -4.58 -12.92
C MET A 78 6.68 -4.22 -11.59
N VAL A 79 6.75 -2.94 -11.20
CA VAL A 79 6.24 -2.45 -9.91
C VAL A 79 4.71 -2.55 -9.82
N THR A 80 4.00 -2.39 -10.93
CA THR A 80 2.53 -2.46 -10.95
C THR A 80 1.98 -3.83 -10.51
N SER A 81 2.75 -4.92 -10.71
CA SER A 81 2.37 -6.24 -10.21
C SER A 81 2.24 -6.31 -8.68
N TYR A 82 2.97 -5.44 -7.97
CA TYR A 82 2.95 -5.35 -6.50
C TYR A 82 1.79 -4.51 -5.97
N TYR A 83 1.09 -3.76 -6.83
CA TYR A 83 -0.08 -2.98 -6.43
C TYR A 83 -1.31 -3.84 -6.17
N ARG A 84 -1.32 -5.04 -6.72
CA ARG A 84 -2.42 -5.99 -6.53
C ARG A 84 -2.62 -6.32 -5.06
N GLY A 85 -3.86 -6.18 -4.59
CA GLY A 85 -4.23 -6.40 -3.19
C GLY A 85 -3.71 -5.34 -2.22
N ALA A 86 -3.21 -4.20 -2.70
CA ALA A 86 -2.91 -3.07 -1.84
C ALA A 86 -4.21 -2.44 -1.33
N HIS A 87 -4.25 -2.10 -0.04
CA HIS A 87 -5.40 -1.44 0.59
C HIS A 87 -5.34 0.09 0.41
N VAL A 88 -4.13 0.62 0.29
CA VAL A 88 -3.88 2.05 0.07
C VAL A 88 -2.52 2.26 -0.60
N ALA A 89 -2.41 3.32 -1.42
CA ALA A 89 -1.14 3.83 -1.90
C ALA A 89 -0.79 5.15 -1.20
N LEU A 90 0.42 5.24 -0.66
CA LEU A 90 1.04 6.48 -0.24
C LEU A 90 1.85 7.02 -1.43
N ILE A 91 1.34 8.08 -2.06
CA ILE A 91 1.92 8.65 -3.28
C ILE A 91 2.85 9.78 -2.86
N VAL A 92 4.14 9.56 -3.05
CA VAL A 92 5.20 10.43 -2.52
C VAL A 92 5.79 11.28 -3.64
N PHE A 93 5.87 12.58 -3.41
CA PHE A 93 6.65 13.52 -4.20
C PHE A 93 7.60 14.31 -3.31
N ASP A 94 8.54 15.01 -3.94
CA ASP A 94 9.56 15.83 -3.30
C ASP A 94 9.17 17.31 -3.42
N LEU A 95 8.99 17.98 -2.29
CA LEU A 95 8.62 19.40 -2.25
C LEU A 95 9.65 20.32 -2.94
N THR A 96 10.88 19.84 -3.10
CA THR A 96 11.97 20.55 -3.78
C THR A 96 12.08 20.19 -5.27
N SER A 97 11.15 19.39 -5.82
CA SER A 97 11.20 18.95 -7.22
C SER A 97 9.81 19.00 -7.88
N HIS A 98 9.55 20.09 -8.60
CA HIS A 98 8.30 20.26 -9.37
C HIS A 98 8.09 19.11 -10.36
N LYS A 99 9.16 18.60 -10.97
CA LYS A 99 9.11 17.43 -11.86
C LYS A 99 8.50 16.19 -11.18
N SER A 100 8.75 15.99 -9.87
CA SER A 100 8.17 14.87 -9.13
C SER A 100 6.68 15.06 -8.85
N PHE A 101 6.23 16.31 -8.72
CA PHE A 101 4.83 16.68 -8.57
C PHE A 101 4.06 16.50 -9.89
N GLU A 102 4.62 16.98 -11.02
CA GLU A 102 4.05 16.79 -12.35
C GLU A 102 3.86 15.32 -12.73
N ALA A 103 4.66 14.43 -12.17
CA ALA A 103 4.55 12.99 -12.43
C ALA A 103 3.41 12.29 -11.67
N LEU A 104 2.78 12.94 -10.69
CA LEU A 104 1.74 12.35 -9.84
C LEU A 104 0.58 11.72 -10.61
N PRO A 105 -0.02 12.38 -11.64
CA PRO A 105 -1.13 11.79 -12.39
C PRO A 105 -0.78 10.42 -12.97
N SER A 106 0.46 10.26 -13.46
CA SER A 106 0.91 9.00 -14.07
C SER A 106 1.08 7.88 -13.04
N TRP A 107 1.45 8.19 -11.80
CA TRP A 107 1.54 7.22 -10.71
C TRP A 107 0.16 6.81 -10.20
N ILE A 108 -0.73 7.77 -10.05
CA ILE A 108 -2.14 7.55 -9.67
C ILE A 108 -2.83 6.64 -10.69
N GLU A 109 -2.69 6.95 -11.98
CA GLU A 109 -3.26 6.14 -13.06
C GLU A 109 -2.72 4.70 -13.05
N ALA A 110 -1.40 4.53 -12.89
CA ALA A 110 -0.77 3.21 -12.83
C ALA A 110 -1.29 2.39 -11.63
N PHE A 111 -1.46 3.03 -10.47
CA PHE A 111 -2.03 2.39 -9.30
C PHE A 111 -3.48 1.97 -9.54
N TYR A 112 -4.31 2.85 -10.07
CA TYR A 112 -5.72 2.58 -10.31
C TYR A 112 -5.99 1.50 -11.36
N LYS A 113 -5.08 1.37 -12.35
CA LYS A 113 -5.17 0.30 -13.36
C LYS A 113 -4.81 -1.08 -12.83
N SER A 114 -3.98 -1.16 -11.81
CA SER A 114 -3.39 -2.42 -11.33
C SER A 114 -3.68 -2.71 -9.86
N GLY A 115 -4.27 -1.75 -9.16
CA GLY A 115 -4.53 -1.79 -7.72
C GLY A 115 -5.87 -2.43 -7.35
N PRO A 116 -6.28 -2.24 -6.11
CA PRO A 116 -7.54 -2.76 -5.59
C PRO A 116 -8.76 -2.07 -6.21
N GLU A 117 -9.92 -2.71 -6.05
CA GLU A 117 -11.21 -2.11 -6.44
C GLU A 117 -11.47 -0.77 -5.74
N GLN A 118 -10.95 -0.61 -4.53
CA GLN A 118 -11.04 0.64 -3.76
C GLN A 118 -9.79 1.48 -3.95
N LYS A 119 -10.00 2.67 -4.51
CA LYS A 119 -8.93 3.59 -4.91
C LYS A 119 -8.49 4.48 -3.75
N ASN A 120 -8.06 3.88 -2.64
CA ASN A 120 -7.55 4.62 -1.50
C ASN A 120 -6.14 5.14 -1.78
N THR A 121 -5.99 6.46 -1.78
CA THR A 121 -4.71 7.12 -2.02
C THR A 121 -4.50 8.26 -1.02
N ILE A 122 -3.28 8.41 -0.55
CA ILE A 122 -2.84 9.52 0.31
C ILE A 122 -1.64 10.17 -0.37
N LEU A 123 -1.65 11.48 -0.47
CA LEU A 123 -0.59 12.28 -1.07
C LEU A 123 0.41 12.71 0.01
N ILE A 124 1.71 12.55 -0.25
CA ILE A 124 2.79 12.89 0.68
C ILE A 124 3.80 13.79 -0.02
N GLY A 125 3.90 15.05 0.42
CA GLY A 125 4.99 15.95 0.10
C GLY A 125 6.15 15.74 1.07
N ASN A 126 7.23 15.14 0.62
CA ASN A 126 8.40 14.86 1.46
C ASN A 126 9.50 15.91 1.31
N LYS A 127 10.47 15.89 2.20
CA LYS A 127 11.59 16.83 2.33
C LYS A 127 11.15 18.24 2.78
N LYS A 128 10.16 18.28 3.66
CA LYS A 128 9.64 19.51 4.27
C LYS A 128 10.74 20.34 4.98
N ASP A 129 11.80 19.69 5.44
CA ASP A 129 12.97 20.29 6.05
C ASP A 129 13.76 21.23 5.12
N LEU A 130 13.65 21.05 3.79
CA LEU A 130 14.35 21.87 2.79
C LEU A 130 13.49 23.06 2.36
N VAL A 131 13.23 23.96 3.29
CA VAL A 131 12.29 25.10 3.12
C VAL A 131 12.75 26.03 1.99
N GLU A 132 14.03 26.37 1.96
CA GLU A 132 14.62 27.31 0.98
C GLU A 132 14.64 26.74 -0.45
N ASP A 133 14.67 25.41 -0.58
CA ASP A 133 14.70 24.73 -1.88
C ASP A 133 13.31 24.39 -2.40
N ARG A 134 12.25 24.76 -1.70
CA ARG A 134 10.87 24.41 -2.03
C ARG A 134 10.47 24.94 -3.42
N GLN A 135 10.06 24.07 -4.32
CA GLN A 135 9.58 24.38 -5.67
C GLN A 135 8.07 24.21 -5.83
N VAL A 136 7.46 23.34 -5.03
CA VAL A 136 6.01 23.08 -5.10
C VAL A 136 5.30 23.87 -4.02
N THR A 137 4.43 24.80 -4.41
CA THR A 137 3.70 25.66 -3.49
C THR A 137 2.59 24.93 -2.76
N LYS A 138 2.14 25.47 -1.63
CA LYS A 138 1.02 24.88 -0.88
C LYS A 138 -0.28 24.92 -1.69
N GLU A 139 -0.50 26.04 -2.39
CA GLU A 139 -1.69 26.29 -3.20
C GLU A 139 -1.81 25.26 -4.33
N GLU A 140 -0.69 24.91 -5.00
CA GLU A 140 -0.67 23.89 -6.06
C GLU A 140 -1.05 22.52 -5.49
N VAL A 141 -0.50 22.13 -4.34
CA VAL A 141 -0.80 20.84 -3.71
C VAL A 141 -2.21 20.77 -3.19
N GLU A 142 -2.71 21.84 -2.57
CA GLU A 142 -4.09 21.94 -2.08
C GLU A 142 -5.08 21.80 -3.24
N LEU A 143 -4.86 22.51 -4.33
CA LEU A 143 -5.70 22.42 -5.52
C LEU A 143 -5.66 20.99 -6.11
N PHE A 144 -4.47 20.39 -6.22
CA PHE A 144 -4.31 19.04 -6.73
C PHE A 144 -5.01 18.00 -5.84
N SER A 145 -4.81 18.08 -4.54
CA SER A 145 -5.40 17.15 -3.57
C SER A 145 -6.93 17.24 -3.53
N GLN A 146 -7.49 18.45 -3.57
CA GLN A 146 -8.94 18.68 -3.65
C GLN A 146 -9.53 18.14 -4.96
N THR A 147 -8.90 18.43 -6.10
CA THR A 147 -9.36 17.98 -7.42
C THR A 147 -9.37 16.46 -7.54
N ASN A 148 -8.43 15.77 -6.88
CA ASN A 148 -8.31 14.31 -6.92
C ASN A 148 -8.95 13.62 -5.70
N ASN A 149 -9.61 14.38 -4.81
CA ASN A 149 -10.21 13.88 -3.57
C ASN A 149 -9.21 13.07 -2.72
N MET A 150 -8.01 13.61 -2.53
CA MET A 150 -6.92 13.00 -1.80
C MET A 150 -6.65 13.72 -0.49
N ILE A 151 -6.31 12.94 0.54
CA ILE A 151 -5.76 13.49 1.78
C ILE A 151 -4.28 13.78 1.56
N TYR A 152 -3.82 14.92 2.03
CA TYR A 152 -2.46 15.39 1.87
C TYR A 152 -1.74 15.56 3.20
N PHE A 153 -0.46 15.15 3.25
CA PHE A 153 0.46 15.39 4.36
C PHE A 153 1.82 15.86 3.86
N GLU A 154 2.48 16.73 4.66
CA GLU A 154 3.89 17.05 4.48
C GLU A 154 4.73 16.30 5.52
N THR A 155 5.86 15.74 5.07
CA THR A 155 6.77 14.96 5.90
C THR A 155 8.22 15.36 5.69
N SER A 156 9.04 15.11 6.71
CA SER A 156 10.50 15.08 6.57
C SER A 156 11.03 13.72 7.00
N ALA A 157 11.52 12.94 6.05
CA ALA A 157 12.18 11.68 6.37
C ALA A 157 13.49 11.89 7.13
N LYS A 158 14.13 13.06 6.98
CA LYS A 158 15.36 13.44 7.68
C LYS A 158 15.11 13.71 9.15
N GLU A 159 14.08 14.49 9.46
CA GLU A 159 13.75 14.91 10.83
C GLU A 159 12.75 13.99 11.51
N GLY A 160 12.14 13.04 10.76
CA GLY A 160 11.09 12.16 11.26
C GLY A 160 9.72 12.83 11.38
N GLU A 161 9.61 14.10 10.93
CA GLU A 161 8.39 14.89 11.10
C GLU A 161 7.21 14.27 10.34
N SER A 162 6.09 14.15 11.03
CA SER A 162 4.81 13.64 10.53
C SER A 162 4.81 12.20 10.01
N ILE A 163 5.93 11.49 9.98
CA ILE A 163 6.03 10.14 9.41
C ILE A 163 5.14 9.15 10.18
N GLU A 164 5.34 9.05 11.50
CA GLU A 164 4.54 8.15 12.33
C GLU A 164 3.05 8.50 12.31
N TYR A 165 2.74 9.80 12.31
CA TYR A 165 1.37 10.29 12.21
C TYR A 165 0.67 9.80 10.92
N VAL A 166 1.33 9.89 9.76
CA VAL A 166 0.78 9.44 8.47
C VAL A 166 0.44 7.95 8.48
N PHE A 167 1.34 7.11 8.97
CA PHE A 167 1.07 5.66 9.04
C PHE A 167 -0.01 5.30 10.05
N ASN A 168 -0.04 5.95 11.22
CA ASN A 168 -1.08 5.75 12.22
C ASN A 168 -2.44 6.21 11.72
N TYR A 169 -2.50 7.36 11.06
CA TYR A 169 -3.70 7.87 10.41
C TYR A 169 -4.22 6.89 9.34
N THR A 170 -3.31 6.43 8.48
CA THR A 170 -3.62 5.46 7.42
C THR A 170 -4.18 4.17 8.00
N ALA A 171 -3.53 3.61 9.01
CA ALA A 171 -3.96 2.38 9.68
C ALA A 171 -5.35 2.54 10.33
N LYS A 172 -5.58 3.67 11.01
CA LYS A 172 -6.87 3.98 11.64
C LYS A 172 -7.98 4.10 10.61
N LYS A 173 -7.75 4.81 9.51
CA LYS A 173 -8.75 4.98 8.44
C LYS A 173 -9.09 3.66 7.74
N LEU A 174 -8.10 2.81 7.51
CA LEU A 174 -8.35 1.47 6.97
C LEU A 174 -9.15 0.62 7.95
N LEU A 175 -8.81 0.66 9.24
CA LEU A 175 -9.55 -0.09 10.27
C LEU A 175 -11.00 0.36 10.34
N GLU A 176 -11.27 1.67 10.46
CA GLU A 176 -12.61 2.25 10.46
C GLU A 176 -13.42 1.78 9.24
N PHE A 177 -12.83 1.88 8.06
CA PHE A 177 -13.47 1.45 6.82
C PHE A 177 -13.82 -0.04 6.82
N TYR A 178 -12.92 -0.92 7.28
CA TYR A 178 -13.16 -2.37 7.32
C TYR A 178 -14.15 -2.77 8.41
N GLU A 179 -14.20 -2.05 9.53
CA GLU A 179 -15.19 -2.27 10.58
C GLU A 179 -16.59 -1.89 10.10
N GLU A 180 -16.75 -0.74 9.45
CA GLU A 180 -18.04 -0.27 8.91
C GLU A 180 -18.57 -1.19 7.80
N ASN A 181 -17.68 -1.82 7.02
CA ASN A 181 -18.05 -2.70 5.90
C ASN A 181 -17.85 -4.19 6.21
N ALA A 182 -17.69 -4.56 7.47
CA ALA A 182 -17.35 -5.94 7.89
C ALA A 182 -18.29 -7.01 7.35
N ASP A 183 -19.60 -6.72 7.27
CA ASP A 183 -20.60 -7.67 6.78
C ASP A 183 -20.53 -7.85 5.25
N GLU A 184 -20.17 -6.82 4.52
CA GLU A 184 -20.02 -6.87 3.07
C GLU A 184 -18.71 -7.57 2.67
N VAL A 185 -17.63 -7.29 3.38
CA VAL A 185 -16.33 -7.96 3.21
C VAL A 185 -16.44 -9.46 3.52
N LYS A 186 -17.17 -9.84 4.57
CA LYS A 186 -17.44 -11.26 4.89
C LYS A 186 -18.23 -11.95 3.76
N ARG A 187 -19.23 -11.30 3.19
CA ARG A 187 -19.99 -11.84 2.04
C ARG A 187 -19.13 -12.04 0.81
N GLN A 188 -18.26 -11.08 0.48
CA GLN A 188 -17.34 -11.17 -0.66
C GLN A 188 -16.30 -12.29 -0.48
N LEU A 189 -15.71 -12.44 0.72
CA LEU A 189 -14.78 -13.52 1.04
C LEU A 189 -15.45 -14.89 0.91
N THR A 190 -16.68 -15.05 1.43
CA THR A 190 -17.42 -16.31 1.32
C THR A 190 -17.85 -16.62 -0.11
N SER A 191 -18.19 -15.62 -0.92
CA SER A 191 -18.52 -15.81 -2.34
C SER A 191 -17.32 -16.21 -3.19
N ASN A 192 -16.17 -15.63 -2.93
CA ASN A 192 -14.92 -15.97 -3.64
C ASN A 192 -14.41 -17.37 -3.26
N THR A 193 -14.53 -17.75 -1.99
CA THR A 193 -14.20 -19.11 -1.54
C THR A 193 -15.14 -20.14 -2.17
N ARG A 194 -16.45 -19.87 -2.28
CA ARG A 194 -17.40 -20.73 -2.97
C ARG A 194 -17.11 -20.89 -4.46
N LYS A 195 -16.75 -19.79 -5.16
CA LYS A 195 -16.36 -19.85 -6.57
C LYS A 195 -15.10 -20.69 -6.79
N GLN A 196 -14.11 -20.57 -5.91
CA GLN A 196 -12.91 -21.41 -6.00
C GLN A 196 -13.20 -22.89 -5.74
N VAL A 197 -14.00 -23.20 -4.73
CA VAL A 197 -14.39 -24.60 -4.42
C VAL A 197 -15.20 -25.22 -5.57
N ASN A 198 -16.11 -24.47 -6.17
CA ASN A 198 -16.89 -24.96 -7.31
C ASN A 198 -16.02 -25.23 -8.53
N ASN A 199 -15.06 -24.34 -8.85
CA ASN A 199 -14.09 -24.57 -9.93
C ASN A 199 -13.23 -25.83 -9.69
N PHE A 200 -12.80 -26.08 -8.45
CA PHE A 200 -12.08 -27.32 -8.11
C PHE A 200 -12.94 -28.58 -8.21
N GLN A 201 -14.24 -28.47 -7.95
CA GLN A 201 -15.16 -29.59 -8.12
C GLN A 201 -15.48 -29.87 -9.59
N GLU A 202 -15.64 -28.84 -10.42
CA GLU A 202 -15.83 -28.99 -11.87
C GLU A 202 -14.62 -29.64 -12.54
N ILE A 203 -13.40 -29.20 -12.22
CA ILE A 203 -12.16 -29.82 -12.73
C ILE A 203 -12.07 -31.30 -12.32
N ARG A 204 -12.47 -31.64 -11.09
CA ARG A 204 -12.46 -33.02 -10.62
C ARG A 204 -13.52 -33.93 -11.33
N ILE A 205 -14.65 -33.35 -11.72
CA ILE A 205 -15.71 -34.04 -12.43
C ILE A 205 -15.28 -34.32 -13.89
N GLU A 206 -14.60 -33.36 -14.54
CA GLU A 206 -14.05 -33.55 -15.88
C GLU A 206 -12.95 -34.63 -15.91
N GLU A 207 -12.02 -34.63 -14.96
CA GLU A 207 -10.98 -35.70 -14.87
C GLU A 207 -11.54 -37.08 -14.60
N THR A 208 -12.68 -37.19 -13.91
CA THR A 208 -13.33 -38.51 -13.66
C THR A 208 -14.16 -39.01 -14.84
N ASN A 209 -14.64 -38.12 -15.72
CA ASN A 209 -15.35 -38.51 -16.94
C ASN A 209 -14.40 -38.92 -18.04
N ASP A 210 -13.22 -38.34 -18.19
CA ASP A 210 -12.21 -38.77 -19.15
C ASP A 210 -11.63 -40.17 -18.85
N LYS A 211 -11.55 -40.53 -17.56
CA LYS A 211 -11.09 -41.88 -17.17
C LYS A 211 -12.10 -43.02 -17.45
N LYS A 212 -13.38 -42.70 -17.66
CA LYS A 212 -14.41 -43.70 -18.00
C LYS A 212 -14.50 -44.04 -19.50
N HIS A 213 -13.84 -43.25 -20.35
CA HIS A 213 -13.82 -43.50 -21.79
C HIS A 213 -12.59 -44.28 -22.30
N CYS A 214 -11.62 -44.59 -21.44
CA CYS A 214 -10.37 -45.26 -21.82
C CYS A 214 -10.30 -46.77 -21.52
N CYS A 215 -11.42 -47.42 -21.13
CA CYS A 215 -11.44 -48.86 -20.89
C CYS A 215 -12.54 -49.53 -21.72
N LYS A 216 -12.39 -49.51 -23.05
CA LYS A 216 -13.03 -50.44 -23.98
C LYS A 216 -12.14 -50.55 -25.21
N PHE A 217 -11.13 -51.46 -25.09
CA PHE A 217 -10.66 -52.33 -26.16
C PHE A 217 -9.79 -53.41 -25.52
#